data_673493ee9815e48430ceefdcf7c6ad7c
#
_entry.id   673493ee9815e48430ceefdcf7c6ad7c
#
_cell.length_a   1.000
_cell.length_b   1.000
_cell.length_c   1.000
_cell.angle_alpha   90.00
_cell.angle_beta   90.00
_cell.angle_gamma   90.00
#
_symmetry.space_group_name_H-M   'P 1'
#
loop_
_entity.id
_entity.type
_entity.pdbx_description
1 polymer ?
#
loop_
_entity_poly.entity_id
_entity_poly.type
_entity_poly.pdbx_seq_one_letter_code
_entity_poly.pdbx_strand_id
1 'polypeptide(L)'
;MAITNGYITLAGLKTYLGIPDSVEDSLLEQIIESASRSIDRIANRRFYLDGSASARTYRPTNLNRVIVDDIGSLTGLVLKTDPDDTGAYTETLTINTDYIVEPTNALAQGRPVNYLTVVSSNTFSIPVNARPAVQVTARWGWPTVPDDIEQATYILSADLYKRKDSIGGVLGLSELGAIRMSPLGRDIAAMVRAYRREFFA
;
A
#
# COMPACT_ATOMS: atom_id res chain seq x y z
N MET A 1 6.27 1.57 21.70
CA MET A 1 5.41 2.33 20.73
C MET A 1 4.48 1.31 20.09
N ALA A 2 3.17 1.55 20.06
CA ALA A 2 2.25 0.54 19.49
C ALA A 2 2.38 0.48 17.97
N ILE A 3 2.29 -0.73 17.41
CA ILE A 3 2.24 -0.96 15.96
C ILE A 3 0.95 -0.34 15.43
N THR A 4 1.05 0.59 14.49
CA THR A 4 -0.13 1.28 13.92
C THR A 4 -0.54 0.69 12.59
N ASN A 5 0.40 0.47 11.69
CA ASN A 5 0.17 -0.01 10.31
C ASN A 5 1.24 -1.03 9.89
N GLY A 6 1.70 -1.84 10.83
CA GLY A 6 2.64 -2.92 10.56
C GLY A 6 1.97 -4.07 9.80
N TYR A 7 2.72 -4.74 8.93
CA TYR A 7 2.21 -5.86 8.13
C TYR A 7 2.29 -7.20 8.85
N ILE A 8 2.98 -7.25 9.98
CA ILE A 8 3.06 -8.42 10.86
C ILE A 8 2.81 -8.00 12.31
N THR A 9 2.48 -8.97 13.15
CA THR A 9 2.28 -8.74 14.58
C THR A 9 3.58 -8.89 15.36
N LEU A 10 3.66 -8.25 16.53
CA LEU A 10 4.78 -8.41 17.46
C LEU A 10 4.94 -9.88 17.87
N ALA A 11 3.85 -10.55 18.23
CA ALA A 11 3.86 -11.95 18.62
C ALA A 11 4.38 -12.87 17.49
N GLY A 12 3.98 -12.59 16.24
CA GLY A 12 4.47 -13.29 15.06
C GLY A 12 5.99 -13.12 14.87
N LEU A 13 6.49 -11.89 14.99
CA LEU A 13 7.93 -11.63 14.85
C LEU A 13 8.72 -12.29 15.99
N LYS A 14 8.24 -12.24 17.22
CA LYS A 14 8.89 -12.93 18.36
C LYS A 14 8.97 -14.44 18.13
N THR A 15 7.89 -15.05 17.66
CA THR A 15 7.87 -16.47 17.31
C THR A 15 8.88 -16.76 16.18
N TYR A 16 8.93 -15.93 15.15
CA TYR A 16 9.86 -16.06 14.02
C TYR A 16 11.33 -15.95 14.43
N LEU A 17 11.62 -15.09 15.42
CA LEU A 17 12.98 -14.87 15.96
C LEU A 17 13.35 -15.83 17.11
N GLY A 18 12.39 -16.54 17.70
CA GLY A 18 12.60 -17.38 18.87
C GLY A 18 12.82 -16.58 20.16
N ILE A 19 12.22 -15.39 20.28
CA ILE A 19 12.34 -14.51 21.46
C ILE A 19 11.12 -14.73 22.40
N PRO A 20 11.32 -15.32 23.60
CA PRO A 20 10.21 -15.62 24.50
C PRO A 20 9.87 -14.48 25.46
N ASP A 21 10.81 -13.57 25.76
CA ASP A 21 10.63 -12.49 26.73
C ASP A 21 10.14 -11.18 26.09
N SER A 22 9.87 -10.17 26.92
CA SER A 22 9.33 -8.87 26.50
C SER A 22 10.33 -7.70 26.62
N VAL A 23 11.60 -7.99 26.86
CA VAL A 23 12.61 -6.96 27.12
C VAL A 23 12.79 -6.04 25.93
N GLU A 24 12.71 -6.58 24.70
CA GLU A 24 12.94 -5.86 23.45
C GLU A 24 11.66 -5.54 22.67
N ASP A 25 10.48 -5.74 23.25
CA ASP A 25 9.19 -5.55 22.55
C ASP A 25 9.09 -4.17 21.88
N SER A 26 9.48 -3.10 22.57
CA SER A 26 9.46 -1.75 22.01
C SER A 26 10.38 -1.58 20.80
N LEU A 27 11.53 -2.23 20.79
CA LEU A 27 12.45 -2.24 19.66
C LEU A 27 11.87 -3.02 18.49
N LEU A 28 11.31 -4.20 18.78
CA LEU A 28 10.67 -5.05 17.75
C LEU A 28 9.48 -4.36 17.08
N GLU A 29 8.66 -3.62 17.84
CA GLU A 29 7.57 -2.80 17.28
C GLU A 29 8.08 -1.73 16.31
N GLN A 30 9.16 -1.01 16.66
CA GLN A 30 9.79 -0.03 15.78
C GLN A 30 10.37 -0.67 14.52
N ILE A 31 10.96 -1.85 14.64
CA ILE A 31 11.50 -2.61 13.51
C ILE A 31 10.37 -3.02 12.56
N ILE A 32 9.24 -3.51 13.08
CA ILE A 32 8.06 -3.89 12.26
C ILE A 32 7.56 -2.70 11.45
N GLU A 33 7.39 -1.54 12.09
CA GLU A 33 6.95 -0.33 11.39
C GLU A 33 7.95 0.10 10.31
N SER A 34 9.25 0.09 10.64
CA SER A 34 10.31 0.47 9.70
C SER A 34 10.41 -0.47 8.51
N ALA A 35 10.27 -1.77 8.74
CA ALA A 35 10.25 -2.79 7.70
C ALA A 35 9.05 -2.60 6.78
N SER A 36 7.85 -2.43 7.35
CA SER A 36 6.61 -2.19 6.60
C SER A 36 6.71 -0.94 5.72
N ARG A 37 7.20 0.17 6.26
CA ARG A 37 7.41 1.42 5.47
C ARG A 37 8.49 1.26 4.39
N SER A 38 9.46 0.39 4.60
CA SER A 38 10.47 0.09 3.58
C SER A 38 9.89 -0.69 2.42
N ILE A 39 9.01 -1.64 2.70
CA ILE A 39 8.26 -2.38 1.67
C ILE A 39 7.34 -1.43 0.87
N ASP A 40 6.65 -0.50 1.53
CA ASP A 40 5.83 0.51 0.84
C ASP A 40 6.64 1.30 -0.17
N ARG A 41 7.86 1.72 0.19
CA ARG A 41 8.75 2.44 -0.73
C ARG A 41 9.18 1.61 -1.93
N ILE A 42 9.45 0.31 -1.73
CA ILE A 42 9.82 -0.61 -2.81
C ILE A 42 8.64 -0.85 -3.75
N ALA A 43 7.45 -1.07 -3.18
CA ALA A 43 6.22 -1.34 -3.92
C ALA A 43 5.59 -0.09 -4.53
N ASN A 44 5.97 1.09 -4.03
CA ASN A 44 5.32 2.36 -4.37
C ASN A 44 3.81 2.34 -4.08
N ARG A 45 3.40 1.67 -2.99
CA ARG A 45 2.02 1.57 -2.50
C ARG A 45 1.98 1.10 -1.06
N ARG A 46 0.81 1.24 -0.43
CA ARG A 46 0.54 0.77 0.94
C ARG A 46 -0.31 -0.49 0.89
N PHE A 47 -0.05 -1.43 1.81
CA PHE A 47 -0.79 -2.69 1.90
C PHE A 47 -1.74 -2.74 3.11
N TYR A 48 -1.83 -1.70 3.92
CA TYR A 48 -2.86 -1.59 4.97
C TYR A 48 -4.07 -0.80 4.46
N LEU A 49 -5.23 -1.14 5.00
CA LEU A 49 -6.50 -0.45 4.73
C LEU A 49 -6.69 0.70 5.72
N ASP A 50 -7.00 1.89 5.22
CA ASP A 50 -7.34 3.04 6.06
C ASP A 50 -8.56 2.72 6.94
N GLY A 51 -8.55 3.10 8.21
CA GLY A 51 -9.62 2.84 9.15
C GLY A 51 -10.93 3.56 8.80
N SER A 52 -10.86 4.71 8.14
CA SER A 52 -11.99 5.52 7.70
C SER A 52 -11.85 5.97 6.25
N ALA A 53 -12.98 6.26 5.60
CA ALA A 53 -12.98 6.83 4.27
C ALA A 53 -12.49 8.29 4.30
N SER A 54 -11.68 8.66 3.32
CA SER A 54 -11.18 10.02 3.12
C SER A 54 -11.27 10.44 1.66
N ALA A 55 -11.45 11.73 1.42
CA ALA A 55 -11.58 12.27 0.06
C ALA A 55 -10.21 12.53 -0.56
N ARG A 56 -10.04 12.14 -1.83
CA ARG A 56 -8.91 12.49 -2.70
C ARG A 56 -9.43 13.00 -4.03
N THR A 57 -8.63 13.82 -4.67
CA THR A 57 -9.01 14.43 -5.96
C THR A 57 -8.11 13.95 -7.07
N TYR A 58 -8.68 13.73 -8.25
CA TYR A 58 -8.01 13.16 -9.40
C TYR A 58 -8.31 13.96 -10.66
N ARG A 59 -7.35 13.96 -11.57
CA ARG A 59 -7.53 14.50 -12.90
C ARG A 59 -7.71 13.35 -13.89
N PRO A 60 -8.88 13.21 -14.52
CA PRO A 60 -9.06 12.22 -15.58
C PRO A 60 -8.15 12.55 -16.78
N THR A 61 -7.51 11.55 -17.32
CA THR A 61 -6.77 11.63 -18.59
C THR A 61 -7.58 11.05 -19.76
N ASN A 62 -8.72 10.44 -19.43
CA ASN A 62 -9.61 9.79 -20.37
C ASN A 62 -11.07 10.12 -19.99
N LEU A 63 -11.94 10.33 -21.00
CA LEU A 63 -13.36 10.67 -20.79
C LEU A 63 -14.14 9.57 -20.06
N ASN A 64 -13.72 8.32 -20.19
CA ASN A 64 -14.47 7.18 -19.68
C ASN A 64 -13.87 6.56 -18.42
N ARG A 65 -12.59 6.85 -18.10
CA ARG A 65 -11.88 6.19 -17.00
C ARG A 65 -10.98 7.15 -16.23
N VAL A 66 -10.98 7.03 -14.93
CA VAL A 66 -10.02 7.70 -14.05
C VAL A 66 -9.21 6.66 -13.28
N ILE A 67 -7.90 6.87 -13.22
CA ILE A 67 -6.97 6.09 -12.41
C ILE A 67 -6.98 6.70 -11.02
N VAL A 68 -7.21 5.87 -10.00
CA VAL A 68 -7.25 6.30 -8.60
C VAL A 68 -6.24 5.50 -7.77
N ASP A 69 -5.98 5.94 -6.55
CA ASP A 69 -5.22 5.14 -5.60
C ASP A 69 -5.96 3.84 -5.27
N ASP A 70 -5.23 2.91 -4.63
CA ASP A 70 -5.78 1.62 -4.25
C ASP A 70 -7.00 1.79 -3.33
N ILE A 71 -8.16 1.35 -3.75
CA ILE A 71 -9.39 1.31 -2.97
C ILE A 71 -9.57 -0.11 -2.44
N GLY A 72 -9.41 -0.30 -1.14
CA GLY A 72 -9.48 -1.62 -0.51
C GLY A 72 -10.88 -1.97 0.01
N SER A 73 -11.83 -1.04 -0.02
CA SER A 73 -13.21 -1.29 0.39
C SER A 73 -14.17 -0.35 -0.31
N LEU A 74 -15.32 -0.89 -0.74
CA LEU A 74 -16.42 -0.09 -1.30
C LEU A 74 -17.29 0.56 -0.21
N THR A 75 -17.09 0.21 1.06
CA THR A 75 -17.82 0.84 2.16
C THR A 75 -17.43 2.32 2.27
N GLY A 76 -18.41 3.20 2.09
CA GLY A 76 -18.20 4.65 2.09
C GLY A 76 -17.60 5.20 0.79
N LEU A 77 -17.60 4.42 -0.30
CA LEU A 77 -17.18 4.89 -1.61
C LEU A 77 -18.19 5.89 -2.15
N VAL A 78 -17.72 7.09 -2.45
CA VAL A 78 -18.50 8.17 -3.09
C VAL A 78 -17.64 8.75 -4.21
N LEU A 79 -18.23 8.85 -5.39
CA LEU A 79 -17.62 9.48 -6.57
C LEU A 79 -18.39 10.77 -6.89
N LYS A 80 -17.67 11.88 -6.93
CA LYS A 80 -18.21 13.18 -7.34
C LYS A 80 -17.43 13.77 -8.49
N THR A 81 -18.10 14.50 -9.35
CA THR A 81 -17.50 15.20 -10.49
C THR A 81 -17.74 16.71 -10.42
N ASP A 82 -16.86 17.46 -11.10
CA ASP A 82 -16.94 18.88 -11.34
C ASP A 82 -17.15 19.10 -12.85
N PRO A 83 -18.40 19.06 -13.34
CA PRO A 83 -18.70 19.17 -14.76
C PRO A 83 -18.38 20.55 -15.34
N ASP A 84 -18.43 21.59 -14.53
CA ASP A 84 -18.35 22.99 -14.95
C ASP A 84 -16.95 23.60 -14.75
N ASP A 85 -15.95 22.80 -14.33
CA ASP A 85 -14.56 23.23 -14.05
C ASP A 85 -14.48 24.42 -13.07
N THR A 86 -15.37 24.42 -12.07
CA THR A 86 -15.47 25.49 -11.05
C THR A 86 -14.62 25.20 -9.81
N GLY A 87 -14.20 23.95 -9.61
CA GLY A 87 -13.56 23.44 -8.39
C GLY A 87 -14.57 22.96 -7.35
N ALA A 88 -15.86 22.94 -7.68
CA ALA A 88 -16.92 22.42 -6.84
C ALA A 88 -17.43 21.06 -7.37
N TYR A 89 -17.29 20.02 -6.57
CA TYR A 89 -17.72 18.65 -6.92
C TYR A 89 -19.22 18.50 -6.64
N THR A 90 -20.06 19.02 -7.55
CA THR A 90 -21.51 19.16 -7.37
C THR A 90 -22.29 17.92 -7.75
N GLU A 91 -21.80 17.14 -8.71
CA GLU A 91 -22.48 15.97 -9.20
C GLU A 91 -21.98 14.71 -8.50
N THR A 92 -22.91 13.90 -7.99
CA THR A 92 -22.58 12.60 -7.36
C THR A 92 -23.02 11.46 -8.27
N LEU A 93 -22.07 10.58 -8.62
CA LEU A 93 -22.33 9.42 -9.47
C LEU A 93 -22.62 8.18 -8.61
N THR A 94 -23.53 7.34 -9.10
CA THR A 94 -24.00 6.12 -8.43
C THR A 94 -23.26 4.90 -8.97
N ILE A 95 -22.69 4.10 -8.06
CA ILE A 95 -22.02 2.84 -8.43
C ILE A 95 -22.99 1.87 -9.11
N ASN A 96 -22.52 1.15 -10.12
CA ASN A 96 -23.24 0.21 -10.98
C ASN A 96 -24.34 0.84 -11.87
N THR A 97 -24.63 2.11 -11.74
CA THR A 97 -25.56 2.86 -12.58
C THR A 97 -24.81 3.82 -13.49
N ASP A 98 -23.97 4.67 -12.90
CA ASP A 98 -23.24 5.71 -13.61
C ASP A 98 -21.78 5.30 -13.83
N TYR A 99 -21.23 4.51 -12.95
CA TYR A 99 -19.85 4.00 -13.04
C TYR A 99 -19.70 2.61 -12.45
N ILE A 100 -18.65 1.91 -12.87
CA ILE A 100 -18.19 0.64 -12.31
C ILE A 100 -16.78 0.77 -11.76
N VAL A 101 -16.43 -0.14 -10.84
CA VAL A 101 -15.10 -0.26 -10.29
C VAL A 101 -14.31 -1.35 -10.99
N GLU A 102 -13.05 -1.13 -11.25
CA GLU A 102 -12.19 -2.08 -11.96
C GLU A 102 -10.84 -2.25 -11.25
N PRO A 103 -10.26 -3.46 -11.32
CA PRO A 103 -10.79 -4.70 -11.93
C PRO A 103 -12.03 -5.22 -11.19
N THR A 104 -13.02 -5.70 -11.92
CA THR A 104 -14.37 -6.01 -11.40
C THR A 104 -14.37 -6.94 -10.18
N ASN A 105 -13.51 -7.94 -10.16
CA ASN A 105 -13.45 -8.94 -9.09
C ASN A 105 -12.23 -8.75 -8.16
N ALA A 106 -11.58 -7.60 -8.20
CA ALA A 106 -10.34 -7.38 -7.44
C ALA A 106 -10.53 -7.60 -5.94
N LEU A 107 -11.57 -7.01 -5.35
CA LEU A 107 -11.83 -7.11 -3.92
C LEU A 107 -12.15 -8.55 -3.48
N ALA A 108 -12.86 -9.32 -4.29
CA ALA A 108 -13.13 -10.73 -4.02
C ALA A 108 -11.86 -11.59 -4.08
N GLN A 109 -10.83 -11.12 -4.76
CA GLN A 109 -9.51 -11.74 -4.86
C GLN A 109 -8.50 -11.16 -3.85
N GLY A 110 -8.95 -10.37 -2.86
CA GLY A 110 -8.07 -9.72 -1.89
C GLY A 110 -7.20 -8.61 -2.48
N ARG A 111 -7.53 -8.10 -3.66
CA ARG A 111 -6.78 -7.02 -4.34
C ARG A 111 -7.60 -5.73 -4.39
N PRO A 112 -6.97 -4.55 -4.39
CA PRO A 112 -7.66 -3.28 -4.48
C PRO A 112 -8.19 -3.01 -5.89
N VAL A 113 -9.24 -2.20 -5.99
CA VAL A 113 -9.63 -1.51 -7.22
C VAL A 113 -8.82 -0.24 -7.38
N ASN A 114 -8.49 0.12 -8.62
CA ASN A 114 -7.67 1.29 -8.93
C ASN A 114 -8.13 2.05 -10.19
N TYR A 115 -9.25 1.65 -10.75
CA TYR A 115 -9.91 2.36 -11.85
C TYR A 115 -11.39 2.55 -11.54
N LEU A 116 -11.91 3.69 -11.91
CA LEU A 116 -13.34 3.98 -11.96
C LEU A 116 -13.70 4.29 -13.41
N THR A 117 -14.61 3.53 -13.97
CA THR A 117 -15.00 3.64 -15.38
C THR A 117 -16.46 4.03 -15.44
N VAL A 118 -16.77 5.17 -16.07
CA VAL A 118 -18.15 5.60 -16.28
C VAL A 118 -18.82 4.75 -17.33
N VAL A 119 -20.10 4.51 -17.13
CA VAL A 119 -20.95 3.69 -18.01
C VAL A 119 -22.10 4.52 -18.55
N SER A 120 -22.82 3.97 -19.52
CA SER A 120 -23.93 4.64 -20.21
C SER A 120 -23.45 5.90 -20.97
N SER A 121 -24.17 7.00 -20.89
CA SER A 121 -23.83 8.27 -21.55
C SER A 121 -22.96 9.19 -20.71
N ASN A 122 -22.58 8.77 -19.50
CA ASN A 122 -21.76 9.59 -18.62
C ASN A 122 -20.31 9.69 -19.13
N THR A 123 -19.70 10.84 -18.92
CA THR A 123 -18.28 11.08 -19.23
C THR A 123 -17.65 11.93 -18.14
N PHE A 124 -16.36 11.70 -17.88
CA PHE A 124 -15.60 12.62 -17.05
C PHE A 124 -15.27 13.90 -17.81
N SER A 125 -15.31 15.03 -17.12
CA SER A 125 -14.73 16.26 -17.64
C SER A 125 -13.20 16.14 -17.62
N ILE A 126 -12.54 16.56 -18.71
CA ILE A 126 -11.09 16.72 -18.76
C ILE A 126 -10.80 18.23 -18.70
N PRO A 127 -10.48 18.78 -17.53
CA PRO A 127 -10.30 20.21 -17.37
C PRO A 127 -9.13 20.76 -18.19
N VAL A 128 -9.35 21.86 -18.87
CA VAL A 128 -8.30 22.57 -19.62
C VAL A 128 -7.26 23.17 -18.67
N ASN A 129 -7.71 23.56 -17.47
CA ASN A 129 -6.90 24.29 -16.48
C ASN A 129 -6.04 23.41 -15.57
N ALA A 130 -5.85 22.13 -15.90
CA ALA A 130 -5.10 21.15 -15.09
C ALA A 130 -5.65 20.93 -13.66
N ARG A 131 -6.88 21.37 -13.36
CA ARG A 131 -7.55 21.12 -12.08
C ARG A 131 -8.01 19.67 -12.00
N PRO A 132 -8.08 19.10 -10.78
CA PRO A 132 -8.75 17.81 -10.61
C PRO A 132 -10.26 17.98 -10.81
N ALA A 133 -10.87 17.16 -11.66
CA ALA A 133 -12.32 17.21 -11.95
C ALA A 133 -13.10 16.09 -11.25
N VAL A 134 -12.41 15.20 -10.56
CA VAL A 134 -13.02 14.06 -9.88
C VAL A 134 -12.59 14.04 -8.43
N GLN A 135 -13.56 13.88 -7.53
CA GLN A 135 -13.31 13.62 -6.12
C GLN A 135 -13.84 12.23 -5.75
N VAL A 136 -12.97 11.44 -5.15
CA VAL A 136 -13.31 10.08 -4.68
C VAL A 136 -13.11 10.04 -3.17
N THR A 137 -14.17 9.71 -2.46
CA THR A 137 -14.12 9.37 -1.03
C THR A 137 -14.12 7.86 -0.91
N ALA A 138 -13.09 7.28 -0.32
CA ALA A 138 -12.95 5.83 -0.20
C ALA A 138 -12.08 5.45 1.00
N ARG A 139 -12.10 4.17 1.37
CA ARG A 139 -11.11 3.58 2.27
C ARG A 139 -9.94 3.09 1.41
N TRP A 140 -8.83 3.80 1.55
CA TRP A 140 -7.64 3.59 0.72
C TRP A 140 -6.74 2.48 1.27
N GLY A 141 -6.05 1.82 0.39
CA GLY A 141 -5.11 0.73 0.67
C GLY A 141 -5.58 -0.61 0.12
N TRP A 142 -5.06 -1.69 0.70
CA TRP A 142 -5.41 -3.05 0.32
C TRP A 142 -6.49 -3.62 1.26
N PRO A 143 -7.36 -4.52 0.78
CA PRO A 143 -8.37 -5.18 1.64
C PRO A 143 -7.72 -5.97 2.77
N THR A 144 -6.65 -6.70 2.44
CA THR A 144 -5.84 -7.52 3.34
C THR A 144 -4.37 -7.44 2.90
N VAL A 145 -3.45 -7.58 3.84
CA VAL A 145 -2.02 -7.69 3.52
C VAL A 145 -1.78 -9.02 2.81
N PRO A 146 -1.14 -9.06 1.63
CA PRO A 146 -0.80 -10.32 0.96
C PRO A 146 0.26 -11.12 1.73
N ASP A 147 0.18 -12.46 1.67
CA ASP A 147 1.11 -13.36 2.36
C ASP A 147 2.57 -13.12 1.99
N ASP A 148 2.85 -12.83 0.70
CA ASP A 148 4.20 -12.49 0.24
C ASP A 148 4.75 -11.22 0.91
N ILE A 149 3.89 -10.25 1.16
CA ILE A 149 4.23 -8.99 1.83
C ILE A 149 4.46 -9.21 3.33
N GLU A 150 3.64 -10.05 3.96
CA GLU A 150 3.88 -10.48 5.34
C GLU A 150 5.22 -11.19 5.47
N GLN A 151 5.49 -12.17 4.59
CA GLN A 151 6.76 -12.91 4.59
C GLN A 151 7.96 -11.98 4.35
N ALA A 152 7.86 -11.09 3.38
CA ALA A 152 8.89 -10.07 3.13
C ALA A 152 9.15 -9.20 4.37
N THR A 153 8.08 -8.87 5.11
CA THR A 153 8.18 -8.09 6.35
C THR A 153 8.88 -8.88 7.46
N TYR A 154 8.58 -10.17 7.61
CA TYR A 154 9.30 -11.03 8.57
C TYR A 154 10.80 -11.09 8.26
N ILE A 155 11.17 -11.34 7.02
CA ILE A 155 12.58 -11.42 6.59
C ILE A 155 13.28 -10.09 6.86
N LEU A 156 12.69 -8.96 6.42
CA LEU A 156 13.28 -7.64 6.59
C LEU A 156 13.41 -7.26 8.07
N SER A 157 12.39 -7.56 8.88
CA SER A 157 12.40 -7.29 10.32
C SER A 157 13.48 -8.11 11.03
N ALA A 158 13.64 -9.39 10.69
CA ALA A 158 14.68 -10.24 11.25
C ALA A 158 16.09 -9.74 10.89
N ASP A 159 16.27 -9.28 9.66
CA ASP A 159 17.53 -8.72 9.22
C ASP A 159 17.85 -7.39 9.92
N LEU A 160 16.88 -6.51 10.09
CA LEU A 160 17.04 -5.26 10.82
C LEU A 160 17.36 -5.52 12.30
N TYR A 161 16.71 -6.50 12.90
CA TYR A 161 16.98 -6.90 14.28
C TYR A 161 18.42 -7.40 14.46
N LYS A 162 18.89 -8.31 13.61
CA LYS A 162 20.26 -8.84 13.66
C LYS A 162 21.33 -7.78 13.43
N ARG A 163 21.02 -6.70 12.73
CA ARG A 163 21.96 -5.61 12.47
C ARG A 163 22.30 -4.77 13.70
N LYS A 164 21.45 -4.77 14.73
CA LYS A 164 21.76 -4.02 15.97
C LYS A 164 23.06 -4.49 16.62
N ASP A 165 23.37 -5.80 16.52
CA ASP A 165 24.52 -6.43 17.14
C ASP A 165 25.72 -6.56 16.18
N SER A 166 25.58 -6.12 14.92
CA SER A 166 26.59 -6.26 13.88
C SER A 166 27.28 -4.94 13.57
N ILE A 167 28.53 -4.83 13.95
CA ILE A 167 29.36 -3.65 13.65
C ILE A 167 29.74 -3.68 12.15
N GLY A 168 29.24 -2.73 11.37
CA GLY A 168 29.60 -2.60 9.95
C GLY A 168 29.02 -3.70 9.03
N GLY A 169 27.99 -4.45 9.45
CA GLY A 169 27.37 -5.50 8.65
C GLY A 169 28.17 -6.81 8.58
N VAL A 170 29.08 -7.02 9.51
CA VAL A 170 29.85 -8.27 9.65
C VAL A 170 29.27 -9.06 10.82
N LEU A 171 28.71 -10.24 10.56
CA LEU A 171 28.14 -11.13 11.58
C LEU A 171 29.16 -11.90 12.39
N GLY A 172 30.41 -11.87 12.01
CA GLY A 172 31.53 -12.53 12.69
C GLY A 172 32.75 -12.63 11.80
N LEU A 173 33.91 -12.73 12.45
CA LEU A 173 35.16 -13.13 11.81
C LEU A 173 35.37 -14.60 12.12
N SER A 174 35.28 -15.48 11.12
CA SER A 174 35.72 -16.86 11.23
C SER A 174 37.10 -17.02 10.58
N GLU A 175 37.80 -18.09 10.90
CA GLU A 175 39.09 -18.44 10.26
C GLU A 175 38.95 -18.55 8.72
N LEU A 176 37.73 -18.68 8.18
CA LEU A 176 37.40 -18.77 6.76
C LEU A 176 37.03 -17.40 6.12
N GLY A 177 37.14 -16.29 6.87
CA GLY A 177 36.84 -14.94 6.37
C GLY A 177 35.63 -14.28 7.02
N ALA A 178 35.37 -13.01 6.65
CA ALA A 178 34.23 -12.25 7.14
C ALA A 178 32.93 -12.73 6.49
N ILE A 179 31.99 -13.21 7.29
CA ILE A 179 30.61 -13.50 6.84
C ILE A 179 29.91 -12.16 6.72
N ARG A 180 29.76 -11.67 5.50
CA ARG A 180 29.01 -10.45 5.21
C ARG A 180 27.52 -10.78 5.07
N MET A 181 26.68 -9.95 5.67
CA MET A 181 25.25 -9.97 5.36
C MET A 181 25.04 -9.65 3.87
N SER A 182 24.26 -10.48 3.20
CA SER A 182 23.83 -10.17 1.83
C SER A 182 23.19 -8.77 1.78
N PRO A 183 23.40 -8.00 0.71
CA PRO A 183 22.70 -6.73 0.57
C PRO A 183 21.20 -6.99 0.69
N LEU A 184 20.58 -6.41 1.71
CA LEU A 184 19.14 -6.46 1.96
C LEU A 184 18.43 -5.99 0.70
N GLY A 185 17.81 -6.84 -0.04
CA GLY A 185 17.01 -6.29 -1.09
C GLY A 185 16.70 -7.16 -2.29
N ARG A 186 17.55 -8.10 -2.69
CA ARG A 186 17.25 -8.85 -3.92
C ARG A 186 16.04 -9.76 -3.76
N ASP A 187 16.01 -10.53 -2.69
CA ASP A 187 14.92 -11.50 -2.46
C ASP A 187 13.65 -10.78 -2.08
N ILE A 188 13.74 -9.80 -1.17
CA ILE A 188 12.62 -8.94 -0.78
C ILE A 188 12.12 -8.13 -1.98
N ALA A 189 13.02 -7.53 -2.76
CA ALA A 189 12.63 -6.80 -3.96
C ALA A 189 11.97 -7.71 -5.01
N ALA A 190 12.39 -8.96 -5.14
CA ALA A 190 11.76 -9.93 -6.02
C ALA A 190 10.33 -10.27 -5.57
N MET A 191 10.12 -10.51 -4.27
CA MET A 191 8.79 -10.77 -3.70
C MET A 191 7.85 -9.58 -3.87
N VAL A 192 8.35 -8.37 -3.59
CA VAL A 192 7.55 -7.13 -3.62
C VAL A 192 7.33 -6.63 -5.05
N ARG A 193 8.18 -7.01 -6.02
CA ARG A 193 8.13 -6.51 -7.41
C ARG A 193 6.80 -6.79 -8.10
N ALA A 194 6.16 -7.93 -7.82
CA ALA A 194 4.86 -8.28 -8.38
C ALA A 194 3.73 -7.31 -7.97
N TYR A 195 3.92 -6.61 -6.87
CA TYR A 195 2.97 -5.67 -6.29
C TYR A 195 3.32 -4.21 -6.60
N ARG A 196 4.43 -3.96 -7.29
CA ARG A 196 4.89 -2.61 -7.55
C ARG A 196 3.89 -1.85 -8.43
N ARG A 197 3.52 -0.66 -7.98
CA ARG A 197 2.73 0.27 -8.76
C ARG A 197 3.66 1.12 -9.64
N GLU A 198 3.46 1.05 -10.94
CA GLU A 198 4.10 1.98 -11.87
C GLU A 198 3.32 3.29 -11.89
N PHE A 199 4.02 4.41 -11.79
CA PHE A 199 3.41 5.70 -12.07
C PHE A 199 3.35 5.86 -13.58
N PHE A 200 2.16 5.98 -14.12
CA PHE A 200 1.99 6.55 -15.44
C PHE A 200 2.04 8.07 -15.26
N ALA A 201 3.12 8.66 -15.72
CA ALA A 201 3.32 10.10 -15.75
C ALA A 201 2.40 10.75 -16.80
#